data_96126e7dd1a210d3e23a7b7aaa93df0d
#
_entry.id   96126e7dd1a210d3e23a7b7aaa93df0d
#
_cell.length_a   1.000
_cell.length_b   1.000
_cell.length_c   1.000
_cell.angle_alpha   90.00
_cell.angle_beta   90.00
_cell.angle_gamma   90.00
#
_symmetry.space_group_name_H-M   'P 1'
#
loop_
_entity.id
_entity.type
_entity.pdbx_description
1 polymer ?
#
loop_
_entity_poly.entity_id
_entity_poly.type
_entity_poly.pdbx_seq_one_letter_code
_entity_poly.pdbx_strand_id
1 'polypeptide(L)'
;QSVKYKADIQRYRRKEIEEIVLEAKKARENKAVGFCLVTAGTGLDDKRLDYVCRAADAVHKAVPDISLIACNGIATYEQLKELKKHGIENYNHNLETAREFYSEICTTHSWDDRYNTCLDAKKAGLYLCTGGIFGLGETQANRVSMLESIASLEPMSVPINFFHPNEALPLVNNPLSKEEAFKLVELARSYLPNQMLMIAGGRELMFGENQYDVFKHGANALVVGDYLTTGGASAEDDIKAVTALGYEIAFACHQ
;
A
#
# COMPACT_ATOMS: atom_id res chain seq x y z
N GLN A 1 -2.80 9.51 -6.90
CA GLN A 1 -3.47 10.75 -7.35
C GLN A 1 -3.65 10.71 -8.87
N SER A 2 -4.79 11.20 -9.35
CA SER A 2 -5.06 11.26 -10.78
C SER A 2 -4.19 12.33 -11.46
N VAL A 3 -3.64 12.00 -12.64
CA VAL A 3 -2.92 12.97 -13.49
C VAL A 3 -3.81 14.13 -13.97
N LYS A 4 -5.14 14.03 -13.79
CA LYS A 4 -6.14 15.07 -14.09
C LYS A 4 -5.93 16.32 -13.23
N TYR A 5 -5.45 16.16 -12.01
CA TYR A 5 -5.25 17.28 -11.09
C TYR A 5 -3.81 17.78 -11.13
N LYS A 6 -3.65 19.12 -11.14
CA LYS A 6 -2.34 19.78 -11.14
C LYS A 6 -1.77 19.87 -9.71
N ALA A 7 -1.75 18.73 -9.00
CA ALA A 7 -1.11 18.68 -7.70
C ALA A 7 0.41 18.83 -7.85
N ASP A 8 1.01 19.59 -6.93
CA ASP A 8 2.46 19.71 -6.83
C ASP A 8 3.01 18.45 -6.16
N ILE A 9 3.23 17.43 -6.99
CA ILE A 9 3.78 16.14 -6.59
C ILE A 9 4.97 15.79 -7.49
N GLN A 10 5.93 15.12 -6.91
CA GLN A 10 7.07 14.64 -7.68
C GLN A 10 6.61 13.65 -8.76
N ARG A 11 7.05 13.88 -10.00
CA ARG A 11 6.76 13.01 -11.14
C ARG A 11 8.04 12.32 -11.54
N TYR A 12 7.97 11.00 -11.62
CA TYR A 12 9.11 10.17 -12.01
C TYR A 12 8.99 9.77 -13.48
N ARG A 13 10.12 9.76 -14.19
CA ARG A 13 10.24 9.01 -15.44
C ARG A 13 10.18 7.51 -15.15
N ARG A 14 9.92 6.71 -16.16
CA ARG A 14 10.10 5.26 -16.04
C ARG A 14 11.59 4.99 -15.76
N LYS A 15 11.87 4.32 -14.66
CA LYS A 15 13.23 3.98 -14.23
C LYS A 15 13.82 2.89 -15.15
N GLU A 16 15.12 2.89 -15.32
CA GLU A 16 15.79 1.76 -15.94
C GLU A 16 15.83 0.57 -14.96
N ILE A 17 15.93 -0.64 -15.48
CA ILE A 17 15.87 -1.86 -14.65
C ILE A 17 17.03 -1.91 -13.66
N GLU A 18 18.20 -1.45 -14.06
CA GLU A 18 19.41 -1.33 -13.22
C GLU A 18 19.20 -0.39 -12.03
N GLU A 19 18.47 0.70 -12.20
CA GLU A 19 18.11 1.62 -11.13
C GLU A 19 17.17 0.92 -10.11
N ILE A 20 16.19 0.16 -10.60
CA ILE A 20 15.26 -0.62 -9.75
C ILE A 20 16.01 -1.66 -8.92
N VAL A 21 16.97 -2.36 -9.54
CA VAL A 21 17.81 -3.35 -8.84
C VAL A 21 18.65 -2.71 -7.74
N LEU A 22 19.21 -1.53 -7.98
CA LEU A 22 19.97 -0.78 -6.97
C LEU A 22 19.09 -0.36 -5.80
N GLU A 23 17.87 0.09 -6.08
CA GLU A 23 16.90 0.45 -5.03
C GLU A 23 16.45 -0.78 -4.22
N ALA A 24 16.25 -1.92 -4.86
CA ALA A 24 15.91 -3.16 -4.16
C ALA A 24 17.04 -3.62 -3.23
N LYS A 25 18.30 -3.53 -3.65
CA LYS A 25 19.48 -3.80 -2.79
C LYS A 25 19.49 -2.88 -1.58
N LYS A 26 19.34 -1.56 -1.80
CA LYS A 26 19.28 -0.57 -0.71
C LYS A 26 18.12 -0.83 0.24
N ALA A 27 16.95 -1.20 -0.28
CA ALA A 27 15.81 -1.57 0.55
C ALA A 27 16.14 -2.76 1.45
N ARG A 28 16.80 -3.79 0.91
CA ARG A 28 17.21 -4.97 1.68
C ARG A 28 18.27 -4.63 2.73
N GLU A 29 19.24 -3.78 2.40
CA GLU A 29 20.23 -3.26 3.37
C GLU A 29 19.55 -2.52 4.53
N ASN A 30 18.46 -1.80 4.25
CA ASN A 30 17.60 -1.14 5.23
C ASN A 30 16.60 -2.08 5.92
N LYS A 31 16.81 -3.42 5.84
CA LYS A 31 15.99 -4.46 6.48
C LYS A 31 14.54 -4.52 5.98
N ALA A 32 14.23 -3.96 4.80
CA ALA A 32 12.92 -4.17 4.21
C ALA A 32 12.73 -5.65 3.86
N VAL A 33 11.56 -6.18 4.22
CA VAL A 33 11.19 -7.58 3.93
C VAL A 33 10.50 -7.72 2.58
N GLY A 34 9.98 -6.62 2.03
CA GLY A 34 9.34 -6.57 0.72
C GLY A 34 9.73 -5.34 -0.07
N PHE A 35 9.72 -5.47 -1.40
CA PHE A 35 10.00 -4.39 -2.35
C PHE A 35 8.88 -4.29 -3.38
N CYS A 36 8.30 -3.08 -3.52
CA CYS A 36 7.12 -2.87 -4.34
C CYS A 36 7.46 -2.28 -5.71
N LEU A 37 7.12 -3.00 -6.78
CA LEU A 37 7.20 -2.53 -8.17
C LEU A 37 5.90 -1.79 -8.51
N VAL A 38 5.97 -0.46 -8.54
CA VAL A 38 4.80 0.41 -8.73
C VAL A 38 4.82 1.05 -10.11
N THR A 39 3.69 1.00 -10.81
CA THR A 39 3.49 1.74 -12.05
C THR A 39 2.31 2.70 -11.94
N ALA A 40 2.44 3.89 -12.53
CA ALA A 40 1.34 4.83 -12.63
C ALA A 40 0.35 4.39 -13.72
N GLY A 41 -0.94 4.75 -13.52
CA GLY A 41 -2.02 4.48 -14.48
C GLY A 41 -3.13 3.64 -13.88
N THR A 42 -4.22 3.46 -14.65
CA THR A 42 -5.40 2.73 -14.18
C THR A 42 -5.14 1.23 -14.06
N GLY A 43 -4.28 0.68 -14.92
CA GLY A 43 -3.98 -0.75 -14.91
C GLY A 43 -2.84 -1.14 -15.85
N LEU A 44 -2.64 -2.44 -16.01
CA LEU A 44 -1.63 -3.02 -16.89
C LEU A 44 -2.08 -3.05 -18.35
N ASP A 45 -1.20 -2.64 -19.22
CA ASP A 45 -1.18 -3.01 -20.64
C ASP A 45 0.01 -3.94 -20.89
N ASP A 46 0.11 -4.52 -22.11
CA ASP A 46 1.15 -5.51 -22.44
C ASP A 46 2.58 -4.94 -22.27
N LYS A 47 2.79 -3.66 -22.56
CA LYS A 47 4.10 -3.03 -22.42
C LYS A 47 4.51 -2.82 -20.97
N ARG A 48 3.54 -2.47 -20.12
CA ARG A 48 3.77 -2.35 -18.67
C ARG A 48 3.99 -3.71 -18.04
N LEU A 49 3.19 -4.70 -18.44
CA LEU A 49 3.34 -6.08 -17.97
C LEU A 49 4.73 -6.61 -18.28
N ASP A 50 5.19 -6.54 -19.55
CA ASP A 50 6.54 -6.95 -19.95
C ASP A 50 7.63 -6.24 -19.13
N TYR A 51 7.49 -4.93 -18.94
CA TYR A 51 8.45 -4.14 -18.16
C TYR A 51 8.51 -4.59 -16.70
N VAL A 52 7.35 -4.79 -16.05
CA VAL A 52 7.30 -5.24 -14.65
C VAL A 52 7.87 -6.64 -14.50
N CYS A 53 7.57 -7.55 -15.43
CA CYS A 53 8.13 -8.90 -15.45
C CYS A 53 9.65 -8.90 -15.55
N ARG A 54 10.22 -8.12 -16.48
CA ARG A 54 11.69 -7.99 -16.63
C ARG A 54 12.34 -7.36 -15.39
N ALA A 55 11.69 -6.37 -14.79
CA ALA A 55 12.17 -5.77 -13.54
C ALA A 55 12.16 -6.79 -12.39
N ALA A 56 11.08 -7.57 -12.29
CA ALA A 56 10.94 -8.63 -11.29
C ALA A 56 12.03 -9.68 -11.42
N ASP A 57 12.27 -10.20 -12.63
CA ASP A 57 13.35 -11.17 -12.89
C ASP A 57 14.73 -10.63 -12.48
N ALA A 58 15.01 -9.37 -12.82
CA ALA A 58 16.28 -8.74 -12.51
C ALA A 58 16.47 -8.53 -10.99
N VAL A 59 15.43 -8.09 -10.29
CA VAL A 59 15.47 -7.92 -8.83
C VAL A 59 15.59 -9.28 -8.15
N HIS A 60 14.78 -10.28 -8.53
CA HIS A 60 14.84 -11.61 -7.95
C HIS A 60 16.23 -12.27 -8.10
N LYS A 61 16.88 -12.07 -9.26
CA LYS A 61 18.25 -12.53 -9.48
C LYS A 61 19.27 -11.82 -8.58
N ALA A 62 19.09 -10.53 -8.32
CA ALA A 62 20.06 -9.70 -7.60
C ALA A 62 19.86 -9.70 -6.08
N VAL A 63 18.62 -9.92 -5.61
CA VAL A 63 18.18 -9.86 -4.20
C VAL A 63 17.13 -10.97 -3.97
N PRO A 64 17.55 -12.24 -3.95
CA PRO A 64 16.62 -13.38 -3.95
C PRO A 64 15.82 -13.53 -2.65
N ASP A 65 16.22 -12.86 -1.58
CA ASP A 65 15.63 -12.93 -0.25
C ASP A 65 14.72 -11.73 0.08
N ILE A 66 14.35 -10.92 -0.92
CA ILE A 66 13.34 -9.86 -0.77
C ILE A 66 12.03 -10.28 -1.47
N SER A 67 10.92 -10.19 -0.75
CA SER A 67 9.61 -10.49 -1.33
C SER A 67 9.19 -9.43 -2.33
N LEU A 68 8.79 -9.82 -3.54
CA LEU A 68 8.38 -8.90 -4.58
C LEU A 68 6.88 -8.65 -4.55
N ILE A 69 6.51 -7.38 -4.51
CA ILE A 69 5.14 -6.89 -4.49
C ILE A 69 4.90 -6.11 -5.78
N ALA A 70 3.81 -6.37 -6.49
CA ALA A 70 3.39 -5.55 -7.62
C ALA A 70 2.22 -4.63 -7.22
N CYS A 71 2.29 -3.36 -7.59
CA CYS A 71 1.24 -2.36 -7.42
C CYS A 71 1.00 -1.65 -8.76
N ASN A 72 0.23 -2.29 -9.64
CA ASN A 72 0.13 -1.91 -11.05
C ASN A 72 -1.31 -1.58 -11.47
N GLY A 73 -2.21 -1.33 -10.51
CA GLY A 73 -3.61 -0.98 -10.77
C GLY A 73 -4.49 -2.20 -11.12
N ILE A 74 -5.50 -1.98 -11.94
CA ILE A 74 -6.41 -3.03 -12.39
C ILE A 74 -5.65 -4.00 -13.30
N ALA A 75 -5.81 -5.30 -13.05
CA ALA A 75 -5.16 -6.36 -13.82
C ALA A 75 -6.11 -7.53 -14.01
N THR A 76 -6.00 -8.19 -15.16
CA THR A 76 -6.73 -9.42 -15.45
C THR A 76 -6.08 -10.62 -14.77
N TYR A 77 -6.87 -11.68 -14.58
CA TYR A 77 -6.36 -12.94 -14.05
C TYR A 77 -5.12 -13.47 -14.80
N GLU A 78 -5.10 -13.38 -16.13
CA GLU A 78 -3.95 -13.86 -16.91
C GLU A 78 -2.70 -12.98 -16.72
N GLN A 79 -2.87 -11.65 -16.58
CA GLN A 79 -1.75 -10.75 -16.25
C GLN A 79 -1.19 -11.04 -14.87
N LEU A 80 -2.05 -11.31 -13.88
CA LEU A 80 -1.65 -11.66 -12.53
C LEU A 80 -0.90 -12.99 -12.46
N LYS A 81 -1.34 -13.99 -13.24
CA LYS A 81 -0.60 -15.24 -13.40
C LYS A 81 0.78 -15.04 -14.02
N GLU A 82 0.88 -14.14 -15.01
CA GLU A 82 2.15 -13.84 -15.64
C GLU A 82 3.11 -13.19 -14.66
N LEU A 83 2.66 -12.19 -13.90
CA LEU A 83 3.45 -11.58 -12.82
C LEU A 83 3.97 -12.63 -11.83
N LYS A 84 3.11 -13.58 -11.44
CA LYS A 84 3.52 -14.65 -10.52
C LYS A 84 4.64 -15.54 -11.09
N LYS A 85 4.63 -15.87 -12.37
CA LYS A 85 5.69 -16.66 -13.01
C LYS A 85 7.05 -15.97 -12.96
N HIS A 86 7.05 -14.63 -12.94
CA HIS A 86 8.25 -13.79 -12.82
C HIS A 86 8.64 -13.46 -11.38
N GLY A 87 8.16 -14.23 -10.39
CA GLY A 87 8.59 -14.12 -9.01
C GLY A 87 7.87 -13.05 -8.18
N ILE A 88 6.82 -12.41 -8.72
CA ILE A 88 5.94 -11.59 -7.87
C ILE A 88 5.17 -12.52 -6.93
N GLU A 89 5.26 -12.25 -5.64
CA GLU A 89 4.58 -13.03 -4.59
C GLU A 89 3.31 -12.34 -4.13
N ASN A 90 3.29 -11.01 -4.11
CA ASN A 90 2.22 -10.20 -3.55
C ASN A 90 1.66 -9.22 -4.59
N TYR A 91 0.35 -9.00 -4.55
CA TYR A 91 -0.30 -7.95 -5.34
C TYR A 91 -0.94 -6.91 -4.42
N ASN A 92 -0.49 -5.66 -4.53
CA ASN A 92 -1.06 -4.55 -3.78
C ASN A 92 -2.11 -3.84 -4.62
N HIS A 93 -3.36 -3.90 -4.20
CA HIS A 93 -4.46 -3.21 -4.85
C HIS A 93 -5.54 -2.81 -3.84
N ASN A 94 -5.51 -1.55 -3.41
CA ASN A 94 -6.42 -1.04 -2.42
C ASN A 94 -7.86 -0.94 -2.93
N LEU A 95 -8.85 -1.10 -2.04
CA LEU A 95 -10.24 -0.73 -2.28
C LEU A 95 -10.47 0.79 -2.21
N GLU A 96 -9.55 1.49 -1.58
CA GLU A 96 -9.47 2.94 -1.31
C GLU A 96 -10.51 3.41 -0.29
N THR A 97 -11.78 3.09 -0.47
CA THR A 97 -12.88 3.43 0.44
C THR A 97 -14.04 2.43 0.32
N ALA A 98 -15.16 2.67 1.01
CA ALA A 98 -16.37 1.87 0.90
C ALA A 98 -16.99 1.95 -0.51
N ARG A 99 -17.68 0.89 -0.92
CA ARG A 99 -18.34 0.80 -2.23
C ARG A 99 -19.32 1.94 -2.45
N GLU A 100 -20.10 2.27 -1.40
CA GLU A 100 -21.15 3.30 -1.42
C GLU A 100 -20.57 4.72 -1.56
N PHE A 101 -19.36 4.93 -1.07
CA PHE A 101 -18.69 6.23 -1.11
C PHE A 101 -17.72 6.38 -2.28
N TYR A 102 -17.44 5.29 -3.01
CA TYR A 102 -16.39 5.27 -4.01
C TYR A 102 -16.61 6.25 -5.17
N SER A 103 -17.85 6.44 -5.62
CA SER A 103 -18.20 7.36 -6.69
C SER A 103 -17.89 8.83 -6.38
N GLU A 104 -17.83 9.19 -5.08
CA GLU A 104 -17.47 10.55 -4.64
C GLU A 104 -15.98 10.85 -4.84
N ILE A 105 -15.14 9.82 -4.86
CA ILE A 105 -13.68 9.98 -4.95
C ILE A 105 -13.11 9.56 -6.30
N CYS A 106 -13.78 8.72 -7.07
CA CYS A 106 -13.29 8.16 -8.32
C CYS A 106 -14.41 8.02 -9.35
N THR A 107 -14.19 8.57 -10.55
CA THR A 107 -15.12 8.51 -11.68
C THR A 107 -14.57 7.79 -12.91
N THR A 108 -13.33 7.25 -12.82
CA THR A 108 -12.63 6.65 -13.98
C THR A 108 -12.78 5.13 -14.06
N HIS A 109 -13.09 4.49 -12.95
CA HIS A 109 -13.34 3.05 -12.83
C HIS A 109 -14.17 2.80 -11.58
N SER A 110 -14.81 1.65 -11.52
CA SER A 110 -15.71 1.29 -10.42
C SER A 110 -14.96 0.70 -9.23
N TRP A 111 -15.61 0.68 -8.07
CA TRP A 111 -15.15 -0.07 -6.92
C TRP A 111 -15.11 -1.58 -7.20
N ASP A 112 -16.08 -2.08 -7.98
CA ASP A 112 -16.14 -3.50 -8.35
C ASP A 112 -14.95 -3.94 -9.21
N ASP A 113 -14.42 -3.06 -10.07
CA ASP A 113 -13.20 -3.34 -10.83
C ASP A 113 -12.01 -3.60 -9.90
N ARG A 114 -11.92 -2.85 -8.80
CA ARG A 114 -10.89 -3.05 -7.79
C ARG A 114 -11.08 -4.34 -7.00
N TYR A 115 -12.29 -4.57 -6.52
CA TYR A 115 -12.62 -5.76 -5.76
C TYR A 115 -12.39 -7.04 -6.57
N ASN A 116 -12.80 -7.04 -7.84
CA ASN A 116 -12.58 -8.17 -8.74
C ASN A 116 -11.09 -8.40 -9.03
N THR A 117 -10.29 -7.33 -9.16
CA THR A 117 -8.83 -7.46 -9.27
C THR A 117 -8.23 -8.14 -8.04
N CYS A 118 -8.71 -7.81 -6.85
CA CYS A 118 -8.27 -8.47 -5.60
C CYS A 118 -8.64 -9.98 -5.60
N LEU A 119 -9.84 -10.33 -6.03
CA LEU A 119 -10.27 -11.73 -6.17
C LEU A 119 -9.41 -12.49 -7.19
N ASP A 120 -9.14 -11.87 -8.34
CA ASP A 120 -8.32 -12.46 -9.39
C ASP A 120 -6.86 -12.63 -8.94
N ALA A 121 -6.33 -11.73 -8.13
CA ALA A 121 -4.98 -11.86 -7.54
C ALA A 121 -4.91 -13.10 -6.63
N LYS A 122 -5.87 -13.28 -5.72
CA LYS A 122 -5.96 -14.48 -4.89
C LYS A 122 -6.10 -15.75 -5.74
N LYS A 123 -6.97 -15.74 -6.75
CA LYS A 123 -7.18 -16.85 -7.67
C LYS A 123 -5.91 -17.21 -8.45
N ALA A 124 -5.09 -16.21 -8.82
CA ALA A 124 -3.80 -16.41 -9.46
C ALA A 124 -2.74 -16.97 -8.48
N GLY A 125 -3.07 -17.06 -7.18
CA GLY A 125 -2.22 -17.57 -6.12
C GLY A 125 -1.21 -16.54 -5.62
N LEU A 126 -1.47 -15.25 -5.81
CA LEU A 126 -0.71 -14.17 -5.21
C LEU A 126 -1.26 -13.89 -3.80
N TYR A 127 -0.38 -13.52 -2.89
CA TYR A 127 -0.79 -12.96 -1.62
C TYR A 127 -1.36 -11.57 -1.84
N LEU A 128 -2.51 -11.30 -1.24
CA LEU A 128 -3.19 -10.03 -1.41
C LEU A 128 -2.75 -9.03 -0.35
N CYS A 129 -2.38 -7.84 -0.81
CA CYS A 129 -2.23 -6.63 0.00
C CYS A 129 -3.33 -5.65 -0.42
N THR A 130 -4.32 -5.40 0.44
CA THR A 130 -5.42 -4.48 0.12
C THR A 130 -5.87 -3.72 1.34
N GLY A 131 -6.12 -2.44 1.18
CA GLY A 131 -6.52 -1.53 2.23
C GLY A 131 -7.27 -0.33 1.68
N GLY A 132 -7.16 0.79 2.38
CA GLY A 132 -7.86 2.01 1.98
C GLY A 132 -7.26 3.27 2.56
N ILE A 133 -7.96 4.38 2.34
CA ILE A 133 -7.60 5.71 2.81
C ILE A 133 -8.71 6.22 3.72
N PHE A 134 -8.36 6.64 4.91
CA PHE A 134 -9.26 7.29 5.86
C PHE A 134 -9.10 8.82 5.79
N GLY A 135 -10.19 9.54 6.06
CA GLY A 135 -10.21 11.01 6.08
C GLY A 135 -10.55 11.64 4.73
N LEU A 136 -11.14 10.87 3.79
CA LEU A 136 -11.62 11.37 2.50
C LEU A 136 -12.98 12.09 2.58
N GLY A 137 -13.60 12.16 3.77
CA GLY A 137 -14.97 12.65 3.99
C GLY A 137 -15.99 11.53 4.20
N GLU A 138 -15.54 10.30 4.27
CA GLU A 138 -16.36 9.11 4.52
C GLU A 138 -16.99 9.12 5.91
N THR A 139 -18.18 8.53 6.05
CA THR A 139 -18.86 8.35 7.34
C THR A 139 -18.29 7.17 8.12
N GLN A 140 -18.63 7.06 9.42
CA GLN A 140 -18.29 5.89 10.23
C GLN A 140 -18.88 4.59 9.65
N ALA A 141 -20.07 4.64 9.07
CA ALA A 141 -20.67 3.48 8.40
C ALA A 141 -19.85 3.05 7.18
N ASN A 142 -19.34 4.01 6.39
CA ASN A 142 -18.45 3.71 5.26
C ASN A 142 -17.15 3.07 5.74
N ARG A 143 -16.56 3.53 6.85
CA ARG A 143 -15.34 2.94 7.43
C ARG A 143 -15.55 1.47 7.80
N VAL A 144 -16.67 1.17 8.44
CA VAL A 144 -17.06 -0.21 8.77
C VAL A 144 -17.24 -1.03 7.50
N SER A 145 -18.06 -0.57 6.55
CA SER A 145 -18.31 -1.25 5.27
C SER A 145 -17.02 -1.55 4.49
N MET A 146 -16.07 -0.60 4.47
CA MET A 146 -14.76 -0.83 3.87
C MET A 146 -13.98 -1.93 4.59
N LEU A 147 -13.93 -1.91 5.93
CA LEU A 147 -13.21 -2.93 6.71
C LEU A 147 -13.85 -4.33 6.56
N GLU A 148 -15.18 -4.42 6.52
CA GLU A 148 -15.90 -5.68 6.21
C GLU A 148 -15.55 -6.21 4.82
N SER A 149 -15.50 -5.32 3.82
CA SER A 149 -15.11 -5.68 2.46
C SER A 149 -13.66 -6.16 2.39
N ILE A 150 -12.73 -5.50 3.09
CA ILE A 150 -11.33 -5.92 3.19
C ILE A 150 -11.26 -7.28 3.89
N ALA A 151 -11.96 -7.46 5.01
CA ALA A 151 -11.96 -8.72 5.76
C ALA A 151 -12.49 -9.89 4.91
N SER A 152 -13.51 -9.67 4.07
CA SER A 152 -14.06 -10.70 3.17
C SER A 152 -13.06 -11.19 2.13
N LEU A 153 -12.07 -10.38 1.79
CA LEU A 153 -10.98 -10.75 0.88
C LEU A 153 -9.85 -11.53 1.58
N GLU A 154 -9.86 -11.63 2.91
CA GLU A 154 -8.82 -12.32 3.70
C GLU A 154 -7.40 -11.97 3.23
N PRO A 155 -7.01 -10.69 3.18
CA PRO A 155 -5.70 -10.30 2.71
C PRO A 155 -4.61 -10.72 3.69
N MET A 156 -3.38 -10.84 3.20
CA MET A 156 -2.20 -11.06 4.06
C MET A 156 -1.82 -9.77 4.78
N SER A 157 -1.86 -8.66 4.08
CA SER A 157 -1.51 -7.34 4.63
C SER A 157 -2.52 -6.27 4.23
N VAL A 158 -2.72 -5.32 5.14
CA VAL A 158 -3.70 -4.25 5.00
C VAL A 158 -3.01 -2.89 5.22
N PRO A 159 -2.68 -2.16 4.15
CA PRO A 159 -2.19 -0.80 4.28
C PRO A 159 -3.32 0.14 4.70
N ILE A 160 -3.11 0.81 5.81
CA ILE A 160 -3.94 1.89 6.32
C ILE A 160 -3.26 3.20 5.94
N ASN A 161 -3.93 3.99 5.12
CA ASN A 161 -3.47 5.30 4.71
C ASN A 161 -4.36 6.38 5.31
N PHE A 162 -3.78 7.53 5.59
CA PHE A 162 -4.50 8.72 6.01
C PHE A 162 -4.41 9.78 4.92
N PHE A 163 -5.55 10.40 4.62
CA PHE A 163 -5.60 11.39 3.55
C PHE A 163 -4.66 12.55 3.85
N HIS A 164 -3.79 12.84 2.89
CA HIS A 164 -2.96 14.04 2.89
C HIS A 164 -3.67 15.13 2.09
N PRO A 165 -4.18 16.20 2.74
CA PRO A 165 -4.87 17.28 2.06
C PRO A 165 -4.02 17.92 0.97
N ASN A 166 -4.63 18.22 -0.16
CA ASN A 166 -4.00 18.92 -1.27
C ASN A 166 -5.02 19.83 -1.93
N GLU A 167 -4.73 21.12 -1.99
CA GLU A 167 -5.63 22.14 -2.52
C GLU A 167 -6.03 21.94 -3.99
N ALA A 168 -5.22 21.19 -4.75
CA ALA A 168 -5.53 20.84 -6.13
C ALA A 168 -6.60 19.76 -6.28
N LEU A 169 -7.00 19.10 -5.18
CA LEU A 169 -8.01 18.04 -5.19
C LEU A 169 -9.40 18.61 -4.87
N PRO A 170 -10.46 18.13 -5.52
CA PRO A 170 -11.83 18.57 -5.26
C PRO A 170 -12.45 17.90 -4.03
N LEU A 171 -11.62 17.47 -3.07
CA LEU A 171 -12.07 16.85 -1.84
C LEU A 171 -12.17 17.88 -0.73
N VAL A 172 -13.27 17.86 -0.01
CA VAL A 172 -13.43 18.70 1.19
C VAL A 172 -12.45 18.21 2.23
N ASN A 173 -11.59 19.12 2.68
CA ASN A 173 -10.67 18.83 3.76
C ASN A 173 -11.46 18.67 5.07
N ASN A 174 -11.70 17.43 5.49
CA ASN A 174 -12.27 17.11 6.79
C ASN A 174 -11.25 16.25 7.56
N PRO A 175 -10.23 16.89 8.13
CA PRO A 175 -9.14 16.17 8.76
C PRO A 175 -9.65 15.37 9.96
N LEU A 176 -9.21 14.11 10.02
CA LEU A 176 -9.34 13.30 11.24
C LEU A 176 -8.49 13.90 12.35
N SER A 177 -8.98 13.87 13.58
CA SER A 177 -8.12 14.09 14.74
C SER A 177 -7.18 12.89 14.92
N LYS A 178 -6.06 13.12 15.62
CA LYS A 178 -5.11 12.07 15.97
C LYS A 178 -5.79 10.94 16.78
N GLU A 179 -6.66 11.30 17.71
CA GLU A 179 -7.41 10.36 18.55
C GLU A 179 -8.37 9.51 17.71
N GLU A 180 -9.04 10.09 16.72
CA GLU A 180 -9.88 9.35 15.78
C GLU A 180 -9.06 8.41 14.94
N ALA A 181 -7.87 8.84 14.47
CA ALA A 181 -6.98 8.00 13.68
C ALA A 181 -6.48 6.78 14.48
N PHE A 182 -6.13 6.94 15.75
CA PHE A 182 -5.79 5.79 16.61
C PHE A 182 -6.97 4.83 16.79
N LYS A 183 -8.17 5.34 17.05
CA LYS A 183 -9.38 4.52 17.13
C LYS A 183 -9.69 3.78 15.83
N LEU A 184 -9.35 4.36 14.68
CA LEU A 184 -9.49 3.68 13.40
C LEU A 184 -8.51 2.52 13.23
N VAL A 185 -7.30 2.63 13.74
CA VAL A 185 -6.34 1.52 13.77
C VAL A 185 -6.87 0.39 14.67
N GLU A 186 -7.40 0.71 15.86
CA GLU A 186 -8.03 -0.26 16.77
C GLU A 186 -9.25 -0.92 16.12
N LEU A 187 -10.10 -0.14 15.45
CA LEU A 187 -11.26 -0.66 14.72
C LEU A 187 -10.79 -1.60 13.61
N ALA A 188 -9.79 -1.21 12.82
CA ALA A 188 -9.24 -2.07 11.78
C ALA A 188 -8.69 -3.38 12.37
N ARG A 189 -8.00 -3.34 13.51
CA ARG A 189 -7.51 -4.55 14.19
C ARG A 189 -8.66 -5.45 14.65
N SER A 190 -9.79 -4.89 15.08
CA SER A 190 -10.94 -5.70 15.50
C SER A 190 -11.59 -6.47 14.35
N TYR A 191 -11.60 -5.93 13.13
CA TYR A 191 -12.08 -6.61 11.92
C TYR A 191 -11.03 -7.55 11.29
N LEU A 192 -9.77 -7.30 11.54
CA LEU A 192 -8.62 -7.94 10.90
C LEU A 192 -7.63 -8.46 11.97
N PRO A 193 -8.05 -9.42 12.80
CA PRO A 193 -7.29 -9.81 14.00
C PRO A 193 -5.93 -10.45 13.69
N ASN A 194 -5.80 -11.11 12.55
CA ASN A 194 -4.62 -11.90 12.20
C ASN A 194 -3.78 -11.29 11.06
N GLN A 195 -4.27 -10.23 10.42
CA GLN A 195 -3.61 -9.62 9.26
C GLN A 195 -2.44 -8.72 9.68
N MET A 196 -1.49 -8.55 8.78
CA MET A 196 -0.49 -7.51 8.91
C MET A 196 -1.14 -6.15 8.67
N LEU A 197 -1.39 -5.38 9.74
CA LEU A 197 -1.86 -3.99 9.63
C LEU A 197 -0.67 -3.05 9.48
N MET A 198 -0.53 -2.50 8.30
CA MET A 198 0.60 -1.67 7.91
C MET A 198 0.18 -0.19 7.85
N ILE A 199 0.76 0.66 8.68
CA ILE A 199 0.56 2.10 8.56
C ILE A 199 1.45 2.61 7.43
N ALA A 200 0.82 3.28 6.46
CA ALA A 200 1.44 3.69 5.22
C ALA A 200 1.30 5.20 5.00
N GLY A 201 0.80 5.63 3.84
CA GLY A 201 0.74 7.05 3.49
C GLY A 201 0.02 7.92 4.50
N GLY A 202 0.57 9.12 4.76
CA GLY A 202 0.01 10.11 5.69
C GLY A 202 0.35 9.89 7.17
N ARG A 203 1.17 8.90 7.51
CA ARG A 203 1.56 8.56 8.89
C ARG A 203 2.14 9.76 9.63
N GLU A 204 3.17 10.36 9.08
CA GLU A 204 3.91 11.47 9.67
C GLU A 204 3.03 12.70 9.87
N LEU A 205 2.19 13.01 8.89
CA LEU A 205 1.27 14.14 8.97
C LEU A 205 0.19 13.91 10.02
N MET A 206 -0.36 12.68 10.10
CA MET A 206 -1.46 12.34 10.99
C MET A 206 -1.02 12.26 12.46
N PHE A 207 0.12 11.63 12.71
CA PHE A 207 0.53 11.30 14.07
C PHE A 207 1.69 12.15 14.60
N GLY A 208 2.48 12.79 13.72
CA GLY A 208 3.65 13.59 14.12
C GLY A 208 4.60 12.80 15.00
N GLU A 209 4.97 13.36 16.16
CA GLU A 209 5.86 12.70 17.13
C GLU A 209 5.32 11.39 17.70
N ASN A 210 3.99 11.18 17.65
CA ASN A 210 3.33 9.97 18.14
C ASN A 210 3.19 8.88 17.05
N GLN A 211 3.86 9.00 15.93
CA GLN A 211 3.66 8.12 14.77
C GLN A 211 3.95 6.63 15.04
N TYR A 212 4.73 6.31 16.05
CA TYR A 212 5.03 4.94 16.46
C TYR A 212 4.07 4.39 17.53
N ASP A 213 3.23 5.24 18.13
CA ASP A 213 2.20 4.78 19.06
C ASP A 213 1.14 3.92 18.36
N VAL A 214 1.07 3.95 17.03
CA VAL A 214 0.20 3.07 16.23
C VAL A 214 0.38 1.57 16.56
N PHE A 215 1.56 1.15 17.01
CA PHE A 215 1.81 -0.21 17.47
C PHE A 215 1.04 -0.55 18.75
N LYS A 216 0.80 0.41 19.63
CA LYS A 216 -0.01 0.24 20.85
C LYS A 216 -1.51 0.11 20.51
N HIS A 217 -1.91 0.58 19.32
CA HIS A 217 -3.28 0.57 18.81
C HIS A 217 -3.56 -0.56 17.82
N GLY A 218 -2.61 -1.50 17.66
CA GLY A 218 -2.84 -2.73 16.90
C GLY A 218 -2.17 -2.82 15.53
N ALA A 219 -1.47 -1.78 15.07
CA ALA A 219 -0.59 -1.91 13.92
C ALA A 219 0.59 -2.85 14.24
N ASN A 220 1.13 -3.54 13.24
CA ASN A 220 2.29 -4.41 13.37
C ASN A 220 3.25 -4.34 12.17
N ALA A 221 3.07 -3.36 11.31
CA ALA A 221 3.96 -3.08 10.19
C ALA A 221 3.97 -1.58 9.83
N LEU A 222 5.02 -1.13 9.18
CA LEU A 222 5.17 0.20 8.61
C LEU A 222 5.69 0.11 7.18
N VAL A 223 5.35 1.09 6.35
CA VAL A 223 6.10 1.39 5.13
C VAL A 223 7.31 2.24 5.52
N VAL A 224 8.50 1.84 5.14
CA VAL A 224 9.74 2.55 5.44
C VAL A 224 10.29 3.27 4.22
N GLY A 225 10.94 4.42 4.43
CA GLY A 225 11.47 5.27 3.37
C GLY A 225 10.44 6.21 2.78
N ASP A 226 10.76 6.78 1.61
CA ASP A 226 9.88 7.75 0.96
C ASP A 226 8.63 7.09 0.37
N TYR A 227 7.50 7.79 0.50
CA TYR A 227 6.27 7.45 -0.21
C TYR A 227 6.34 7.98 -1.66
N LEU A 228 5.44 7.50 -2.52
CA LEU A 228 5.42 7.90 -3.94
C LEU A 228 5.23 9.40 -4.18
N THR A 229 4.58 10.09 -3.26
CA THR A 229 4.19 11.51 -3.42
C THR A 229 4.62 12.40 -2.26
N THR A 230 5.13 11.83 -1.18
CA THR A 230 5.57 12.55 0.03
C THR A 230 6.81 11.89 0.60
N GLY A 231 7.67 12.66 1.27
CA GLY A 231 8.77 12.10 2.06
C GLY A 231 8.25 11.36 3.28
N GLY A 232 8.92 10.30 3.69
CA GLY A 232 8.71 9.55 4.92
C GLY A 232 9.84 9.75 5.92
N ALA A 233 9.73 9.13 7.09
CA ALA A 233 10.84 9.02 8.03
C ALA A 233 11.97 8.16 7.41
N SER A 234 13.22 8.39 7.83
CA SER A 234 14.29 7.54 7.37
C SER A 234 14.11 6.10 7.88
N ALA A 235 14.55 5.11 7.11
CA ALA A 235 14.49 3.72 7.55
C ALA A 235 15.28 3.49 8.86
N GLU A 236 16.36 4.24 9.07
CA GLU A 236 17.16 4.19 10.30
C GLU A 236 16.37 4.69 11.51
N ASP A 237 15.65 5.81 11.36
CA ASP A 237 14.81 6.36 12.43
C ASP A 237 13.65 5.42 12.76
N ASP A 238 12.98 4.86 11.73
CA ASP A 238 11.91 3.87 11.92
C ASP A 238 12.42 2.63 12.68
N ILE A 239 13.55 2.05 12.26
CA ILE A 239 14.16 0.89 12.91
C ILE A 239 14.51 1.19 14.35
N LYS A 240 15.16 2.33 14.60
CA LYS A 240 15.56 2.77 15.94
C LYS A 240 14.35 2.95 16.86
N ALA A 241 13.31 3.62 16.38
CA ALA A 241 12.10 3.88 17.17
C ALA A 241 11.34 2.60 17.49
N VAL A 242 11.16 1.71 16.50
CA VAL A 242 10.48 0.41 16.69
C VAL A 242 11.24 -0.47 17.68
N THR A 243 12.58 -0.52 17.56
CA THR A 243 13.42 -1.28 18.48
C THR A 243 13.39 -0.70 19.90
N ALA A 244 13.37 0.64 20.05
CA ALA A 244 13.25 1.30 21.35
C ALA A 244 11.92 1.01 22.05
N LEU A 245 10.86 0.68 21.32
CA LEU A 245 9.59 0.20 21.86
C LEU A 245 9.60 -1.28 22.28
N GLY A 246 10.71 -1.98 22.10
CA GLY A 246 10.87 -3.39 22.45
C GLY A 246 10.38 -4.38 21.39
N TYR A 247 10.11 -3.93 20.18
CA TYR A 247 9.73 -4.80 19.07
C TYR A 247 10.97 -5.31 18.32
N GLU A 248 10.87 -6.52 17.81
CA GLU A 248 11.83 -7.09 16.88
C GLU A 248 11.36 -6.88 15.44
N ILE A 249 12.33 -6.64 14.54
CA ILE A 249 12.05 -6.48 13.12
C ILE A 249 12.08 -7.85 12.47
N ALA A 250 10.98 -8.23 11.81
CA ALA A 250 10.87 -9.46 11.07
C ALA A 250 11.87 -9.52 9.90
N PHE A 251 12.32 -10.72 9.54
CA PHE A 251 13.26 -10.95 8.44
C PHE A 251 12.57 -11.37 7.13
N ALA A 252 11.30 -11.74 7.20
CA ALA A 252 10.48 -12.13 6.04
C ALA A 252 9.02 -11.74 6.22
N CYS A 253 8.29 -11.59 5.11
CA CYS A 253 6.86 -11.28 5.10
C CYS A 253 5.97 -12.43 5.58
N HIS A 254 6.49 -13.67 5.60
CA HIS A 254 5.75 -14.91 5.86
C HIS A 254 6.34 -15.67 7.04
N GLN A 255 6.40 -15.04 8.21
CA GLN A 255 6.77 -15.72 9.46
C GLN A 255 5.58 -15.83 10.39
#